data_45737aab08f348ef19458d8faf820878
#
_entry.id   45737aab08f348ef19458d8faf820878
#
_cell.length_a   1.000
_cell.length_b   1.000
_cell.length_c   1.000
_cell.angle_alpha   90.00
_cell.angle_beta   90.00
_cell.angle_gamma   90.00
#
_symmetry.space_group_name_H-M   'P 1'
#
loop_
_entity.id
_entity.type
_entity.pdbx_description
1 polymer ?
#
loop_
_entity_poly.entity_id
_entity_poly.type
_entity_poly.pdbx_seq_one_letter_code
_entity_poly.pdbx_strand_id
1 'polypeptide(L)'
;MSIEKVIKDIAKEPVRNEGDYIGDDGLLYCGKCHTKKQVRLTLPNGTEITPMCLCKCETEERDKRERERKERERLTEVERYRSVGFPDKDLRNFTFEADDSKETQSSKAARRFVENFDDFYKAGKGLMFYGGVGTGKTFLSACIANALIDKCVPCMVTNFTRITNRLQNSFEGRQEYMDTLNRFALLVIDDFGMERNTEYMNEIVYNVIDSRYRSGKPLIVTTNLTMQELSNPDDIDKQRIYSRVNQMCIRVEVSGKDRRKEVKDGDLIAKLLG
;
A
#
# COMPACT_ATOMS: atom_id res chain seq x y z
N MET A 1 22.44 11.69 -33.14
CA MET A 1 21.65 12.75 -33.80
C MET A 1 22.57 13.95 -34.01
N SER A 2 22.73 14.42 -35.24
CA SER A 2 23.69 15.55 -35.52
C SER A 2 23.13 16.84 -34.93
N ILE A 3 23.99 17.69 -34.37
CA ILE A 3 23.65 19.01 -33.79
C ILE A 3 22.91 19.86 -34.81
N GLU A 4 23.31 19.76 -36.11
CA GLU A 4 22.65 20.48 -37.22
C GLU A 4 21.16 20.11 -37.40
N LYS A 5 20.79 18.85 -37.14
CA LYS A 5 19.39 18.40 -37.22
C LYS A 5 18.55 18.95 -36.06
N VAL A 6 19.16 19.04 -34.88
CA VAL A 6 18.53 19.66 -33.71
C VAL A 6 18.31 21.14 -33.89
N ILE A 7 19.31 21.84 -34.47
CA ILE A 7 19.20 23.29 -34.77
C ILE A 7 18.13 23.55 -35.85
N LYS A 8 18.02 22.70 -36.88
CA LYS A 8 16.96 22.81 -37.91
C LYS A 8 15.55 22.55 -37.32
N ASP A 9 15.42 21.66 -36.35
CA ASP A 9 14.13 21.38 -35.69
C ASP A 9 13.75 22.54 -34.74
N ILE A 10 14.71 23.22 -34.15
CA ILE A 10 14.51 24.42 -33.30
C ILE A 10 14.17 25.68 -34.13
N ALA A 11 14.65 25.73 -35.37
CA ALA A 11 14.43 26.84 -36.29
C ALA A 11 13.13 26.77 -37.12
N LYS A 12 12.23 25.81 -36.83
CA LYS A 12 10.90 25.76 -37.45
C LYS A 12 10.11 27.02 -37.11
N GLU A 13 9.35 27.53 -38.10
CA GLU A 13 8.45 28.66 -37.87
C GLU A 13 7.58 28.44 -36.65
N PRO A 14 7.44 29.48 -35.79
CA PRO A 14 6.65 29.34 -34.55
C PRO A 14 5.19 29.03 -34.88
N VAL A 15 4.64 27.97 -34.30
CA VAL A 15 3.22 27.70 -34.39
C VAL A 15 2.49 28.80 -33.61
N ARG A 16 1.78 29.68 -34.32
CA ARG A 16 0.98 30.75 -33.71
C ARG A 16 -0.41 30.24 -33.41
N ASN A 17 -0.83 30.46 -32.19
CA ASN A 17 -2.22 30.27 -31.81
C ASN A 17 -3.01 31.54 -32.11
N GLU A 18 -4.30 31.45 -32.25
CA GLU A 18 -5.19 32.59 -32.45
C GLU A 18 -5.00 33.60 -31.32
N GLY A 19 -4.76 34.86 -31.68
CA GLY A 19 -4.49 35.96 -30.73
C GLY A 19 -3.03 36.14 -30.31
N ASP A 20 -2.10 35.25 -30.68
CA ASP A 20 -0.65 35.43 -30.41
C ASP A 20 -0.12 36.61 -31.22
N TYR A 21 0.79 37.40 -30.64
CA TYR A 21 1.34 38.62 -31.27
C TYR A 21 2.86 38.73 -31.09
N ILE A 22 3.50 39.53 -31.94
CA ILE A 22 4.91 39.87 -31.83
C ILE A 22 5.03 41.11 -30.96
N GLY A 23 5.85 41.07 -29.92
CA GLY A 23 6.15 42.21 -29.06
C GLY A 23 7.23 43.12 -29.66
N ASP A 24 7.50 44.24 -28.99
CA ASP A 24 8.50 45.24 -29.41
C ASP A 24 9.93 44.68 -29.48
N ASP A 25 10.22 43.61 -28.77
CA ASP A 25 11.50 42.89 -28.79
C ASP A 25 11.61 41.83 -29.91
N GLY A 26 10.60 41.76 -30.77
CA GLY A 26 10.55 40.85 -31.93
C GLY A 26 10.24 39.39 -31.56
N LEU A 27 9.90 39.09 -30.31
CA LEU A 27 9.56 37.75 -29.85
C LEU A 27 8.04 37.51 -29.86
N LEU A 28 7.65 36.24 -29.95
CA LEU A 28 6.24 35.86 -29.91
C LEU A 28 5.71 35.85 -28.46
N TYR A 29 4.55 36.45 -28.27
CA TYR A 29 3.80 36.50 -27.00
C TYR A 29 2.45 35.84 -27.12
N CYS A 30 2.00 35.24 -26.02
CA CYS A 30 0.69 34.60 -25.91
C CYS A 30 -0.42 35.67 -25.88
N GLY A 31 -1.44 35.52 -26.71
CA GLY A 31 -2.61 36.38 -26.72
C GLY A 31 -3.51 36.32 -25.46
N LYS A 32 -3.39 35.27 -24.68
CA LYS A 32 -4.18 35.10 -23.43
C LYS A 32 -3.50 35.67 -22.19
N CYS A 33 -2.24 35.31 -21.96
CA CYS A 33 -1.51 35.67 -20.74
C CYS A 33 -0.42 36.71 -20.94
N HIS A 34 -0.21 37.14 -22.13
CA HIS A 34 0.77 38.17 -22.53
C HIS A 34 2.20 37.85 -22.09
N THR A 35 2.53 36.58 -21.89
CA THR A 35 3.90 36.13 -21.60
C THR A 35 4.57 35.60 -22.84
N LYS A 36 5.91 35.63 -22.85
CA LYS A 36 6.71 35.19 -24.00
C LYS A 36 6.46 33.71 -24.33
N LYS A 37 6.39 33.42 -25.62
CA LYS A 37 6.38 32.05 -26.19
C LYS A 37 7.69 31.74 -26.91
N GLN A 38 8.63 32.66 -26.93
CA GLN A 38 9.98 32.51 -27.44
C GLN A 38 10.99 33.11 -26.48
N VAL A 39 12.21 32.55 -26.47
CA VAL A 39 13.37 33.07 -25.75
C VAL A 39 14.50 33.30 -26.73
N ARG A 40 15.32 34.36 -26.53
CA ARG A 40 16.51 34.59 -27.31
C ARG A 40 17.70 33.95 -26.64
N LEU A 41 18.40 33.07 -27.34
CA LEU A 41 19.60 32.39 -26.87
C LEU A 41 20.74 32.61 -27.86
N THR A 42 21.92 32.90 -27.33
CA THR A 42 23.15 32.97 -28.14
C THR A 42 23.95 31.70 -27.94
N LEU A 43 24.19 30.95 -28.98
CA LEU A 43 24.98 29.72 -28.95
C LEU A 43 26.48 30.07 -28.80
N PRO A 44 27.31 29.09 -28.32
CA PRO A 44 28.75 29.31 -28.13
C PRO A 44 29.52 29.75 -29.41
N ASN A 45 28.96 29.46 -30.58
CA ASN A 45 29.48 29.90 -31.89
C ASN A 45 29.04 31.32 -32.29
N GLY A 46 28.36 32.07 -31.43
CA GLY A 46 27.84 33.40 -31.67
C GLY A 46 26.51 33.46 -32.43
N THR A 47 25.92 32.33 -32.81
CA THR A 47 24.62 32.31 -33.51
C THR A 47 23.49 32.59 -32.55
N GLU A 48 22.63 33.56 -32.85
CA GLU A 48 21.39 33.82 -32.11
C GLU A 48 20.26 32.91 -32.63
N ILE A 49 19.54 32.29 -31.69
CA ILE A 49 18.33 31.49 -31.96
C ILE A 49 17.18 31.95 -31.07
N THR A 50 15.94 31.79 -31.56
CA THR A 50 14.73 32.15 -30.83
C THR A 50 13.81 30.94 -30.66
N PRO A 51 14.22 29.94 -29.86
CA PRO A 51 13.41 28.76 -29.66
C PRO A 51 12.08 29.07 -28.95
N MET A 52 11.06 28.24 -29.24
CA MET A 52 9.78 28.33 -28.59
C MET A 52 9.92 27.91 -27.12
N CYS A 53 9.17 28.57 -26.23
CA CYS A 53 8.96 28.20 -24.84
C CYS A 53 7.47 28.21 -24.54
N LEU A 54 7.07 27.49 -23.49
CA LEU A 54 5.69 27.54 -23.07
C LEU A 54 5.39 28.86 -22.38
N CYS A 55 4.28 29.49 -22.74
CA CYS A 55 3.77 30.64 -22.00
C CYS A 55 3.21 30.22 -20.63
N LYS A 56 2.88 31.19 -19.79
CA LYS A 56 2.37 30.90 -18.43
C LYS A 56 1.13 30.01 -18.43
N CYS A 57 0.14 30.30 -19.29
CA CYS A 57 -1.09 29.54 -19.35
C CYS A 57 -0.88 28.11 -19.91
N GLU A 58 0.02 27.93 -20.90
CA GLU A 58 0.37 26.58 -21.40
C GLU A 58 1.15 25.77 -20.35
N THR A 59 2.01 26.41 -19.56
CA THR A 59 2.72 25.78 -18.45
C THR A 59 1.73 25.33 -17.36
N GLU A 60 0.81 26.21 -16.96
CA GLU A 60 -0.23 25.90 -15.96
C GLU A 60 -1.14 24.75 -16.42
N GLU A 61 -1.54 24.76 -17.69
CA GLU A 61 -2.37 23.69 -18.26
C GLU A 61 -1.61 22.35 -18.33
N ARG A 62 -0.34 22.39 -18.77
CA ARG A 62 0.53 21.19 -18.77
C ARG A 62 0.68 20.64 -17.38
N ASP A 63 0.98 21.48 -16.40
CA ASP A 63 1.21 21.06 -15.02
C ASP A 63 -0.09 20.53 -14.38
N LYS A 64 -1.25 21.09 -14.76
CA LYS A 64 -2.55 20.58 -14.37
C LYS A 64 -2.81 19.19 -14.96
N ARG A 65 -2.60 19.01 -16.26
CA ARG A 65 -2.76 17.71 -16.93
C ARG A 65 -1.81 16.64 -16.36
N GLU A 66 -0.58 17.04 -16.04
CA GLU A 66 0.38 16.12 -15.44
C GLU A 66 -0.03 15.70 -14.03
N ARG A 67 -0.55 16.63 -13.18
CA ARG A 67 -1.11 16.30 -11.87
C ARG A 67 -2.30 15.36 -11.98
N GLU A 68 -3.23 15.64 -12.89
CA GLU A 68 -4.40 14.79 -13.13
C GLU A 68 -4.00 13.39 -13.61
N ARG A 69 -2.99 13.29 -14.48
CA ARG A 69 -2.44 11.99 -14.93
C ARG A 69 -1.83 11.21 -13.78
N LYS A 70 -0.95 11.84 -12.99
CA LYS A 70 -0.30 11.21 -11.83
C LYS A 70 -1.33 10.73 -10.81
N GLU A 71 -2.37 11.54 -10.54
CA GLU A 71 -3.43 11.15 -9.60
C GLU A 71 -4.26 9.97 -10.14
N ARG A 72 -4.56 9.94 -11.43
CA ARG A 72 -5.25 8.80 -12.05
C ARG A 72 -4.40 7.51 -11.99
N GLU A 73 -3.11 7.61 -12.28
CA GLU A 73 -2.16 6.49 -12.17
C GLU A 73 -2.11 5.97 -10.73
N ARG A 74 -2.03 6.88 -9.74
CA ARG A 74 -2.05 6.56 -8.32
C ARG A 74 -3.32 5.82 -7.90
N LEU A 75 -4.49 6.33 -8.28
CA LEU A 75 -5.78 5.70 -7.97
C LEU A 75 -5.92 4.31 -8.60
N THR A 76 -5.43 4.15 -9.83
CA THR A 76 -5.43 2.84 -10.52
C THR A 76 -4.53 1.84 -9.78
N GLU A 77 -3.38 2.29 -9.28
CA GLU A 77 -2.47 1.44 -8.52
C GLU A 77 -3.04 1.05 -7.14
N VAL A 78 -3.64 1.99 -6.43
CA VAL A 78 -4.35 1.75 -5.17
C VAL A 78 -5.44 0.70 -5.35
N GLU A 79 -6.27 0.82 -6.39
CA GLU A 79 -7.34 -0.15 -6.64
C GLU A 79 -6.78 -1.54 -7.00
N ARG A 80 -5.70 -1.59 -7.78
CA ARG A 80 -4.99 -2.83 -8.07
C ARG A 80 -4.47 -3.50 -6.80
N TYR A 81 -3.80 -2.74 -5.92
CA TYR A 81 -3.31 -3.29 -4.65
C TYR A 81 -4.46 -3.74 -3.74
N ARG A 82 -5.55 -2.97 -3.69
CA ARG A 82 -6.72 -3.33 -2.90
C ARG A 82 -7.41 -4.60 -3.40
N SER A 83 -7.51 -4.77 -4.73
CA SER A 83 -8.12 -5.96 -5.31
C SER A 83 -7.33 -7.23 -5.07
N VAL A 84 -6.00 -7.17 -5.12
CA VAL A 84 -5.10 -8.31 -4.90
C VAL A 84 -4.84 -8.53 -3.41
N GLY A 85 -4.66 -7.46 -2.64
CA GLY A 85 -4.27 -7.50 -1.23
C GLY A 85 -5.38 -7.96 -0.28
N PHE A 86 -6.65 -7.83 -0.69
CA PHE A 86 -7.79 -8.25 0.12
C PHE A 86 -8.62 -9.31 -0.61
N PRO A 87 -8.32 -10.60 -0.42
CA PRO A 87 -9.17 -11.70 -0.91
C PRO A 87 -10.58 -11.68 -0.31
N ASP A 88 -10.71 -11.17 0.91
CA ASP A 88 -11.99 -10.90 1.57
C ASP A 88 -12.38 -9.44 1.34
N LYS A 89 -13.51 -9.25 0.62
CA LYS A 89 -13.98 -7.91 0.24
C LYS A 89 -14.42 -7.07 1.42
N ASP A 90 -14.93 -7.69 2.48
CA ASP A 90 -15.43 -6.99 3.66
C ASP A 90 -14.30 -6.26 4.40
N LEU A 91 -13.09 -6.82 4.39
CA LEU A 91 -11.92 -6.19 5.00
C LEU A 91 -11.48 -4.89 4.29
N ARG A 92 -11.91 -4.66 3.05
CA ARG A 92 -11.62 -3.41 2.32
C ARG A 92 -12.31 -2.19 2.93
N ASN A 93 -13.37 -2.41 3.71
CA ASN A 93 -14.15 -1.36 4.34
C ASN A 93 -13.65 -1.02 5.75
N PHE A 94 -12.66 -1.75 6.28
CA PHE A 94 -12.11 -1.50 7.61
C PHE A 94 -11.09 -0.36 7.52
N THR A 95 -11.50 0.82 7.97
CA THR A 95 -10.69 2.02 7.97
C THR A 95 -10.56 2.60 9.38
N PHE A 96 -9.53 3.42 9.58
CA PHE A 96 -9.34 4.10 10.85
C PHE A 96 -10.41 5.15 11.16
N GLU A 97 -11.13 5.66 10.17
CA GLU A 97 -12.27 6.56 10.35
C GLU A 97 -13.44 5.85 11.05
N ALA A 98 -13.64 4.58 10.72
CA ALA A 98 -14.67 3.72 11.32
C ALA A 98 -14.26 3.11 12.69
N ASP A 99 -13.04 3.40 13.16
CA ASP A 99 -12.55 2.90 14.44
C ASP A 99 -13.17 3.66 15.61
N ASP A 100 -14.01 2.99 16.37
CA ASP A 100 -14.64 3.50 17.58
C ASP A 100 -13.74 3.40 18.83
N SER A 101 -12.59 2.74 18.71
CA SER A 101 -11.61 2.50 19.79
C SER A 101 -10.35 3.37 19.68
N LYS A 102 -10.45 4.55 19.06
CA LYS A 102 -9.34 5.46 18.74
C LYS A 102 -8.40 5.74 19.92
N GLU A 103 -8.94 5.79 21.13
CA GLU A 103 -8.19 6.10 22.35
C GLU A 103 -7.43 4.92 22.94
N THR A 104 -7.69 3.68 22.49
CA THR A 104 -6.97 2.52 22.99
C THR A 104 -5.51 2.51 22.57
N GLN A 105 -4.66 1.88 23.38
CA GLN A 105 -3.23 1.74 23.06
C GLN A 105 -3.00 0.96 21.77
N SER A 106 -3.82 -0.04 21.50
CA SER A 106 -3.76 -0.84 20.28
C SER A 106 -4.08 -0.03 19.03
N SER A 107 -5.13 0.82 19.06
CA SER A 107 -5.46 1.71 17.94
C SER A 107 -4.38 2.76 17.72
N LYS A 108 -3.88 3.38 18.80
CA LYS A 108 -2.76 4.33 18.72
C LYS A 108 -1.49 3.69 18.16
N ALA A 109 -1.17 2.46 18.56
CA ALA A 109 -0.04 1.70 18.03
C ALA A 109 -0.21 1.41 16.54
N ALA A 110 -1.41 0.99 16.11
CA ALA A 110 -1.73 0.75 14.71
C ALA A 110 -1.54 2.00 13.83
N ARG A 111 -2.01 3.16 14.27
CA ARG A 111 -1.84 4.45 13.57
C ARG A 111 -0.37 4.86 13.48
N ARG A 112 0.37 4.77 14.59
CA ARG A 112 1.82 5.08 14.63
C ARG A 112 2.63 4.15 13.72
N PHE A 113 2.23 2.88 13.60
CA PHE A 113 2.86 1.95 12.67
C PHE A 113 2.71 2.42 11.21
N VAL A 114 1.53 2.90 10.81
CA VAL A 114 1.28 3.45 9.46
C VAL A 114 2.02 4.78 9.24
N GLU A 115 2.11 5.63 10.26
CA GLU A 115 2.81 6.91 10.19
C GLU A 115 4.32 6.72 10.01
N ASN A 116 4.89 5.71 10.67
CA ASN A 116 6.34 5.45 10.67
C ASN A 116 6.69 4.17 9.88
N PHE A 117 5.88 3.78 8.91
CA PHE A 117 6.03 2.50 8.21
C PHE A 117 7.41 2.30 7.59
N ASP A 118 8.02 3.34 7.06
CA ASP A 118 9.34 3.25 6.42
C ASP A 118 10.43 2.79 7.40
N ASP A 119 10.37 3.22 8.66
CA ASP A 119 11.33 2.79 9.69
C ASP A 119 11.09 1.34 10.11
N PHE A 120 9.82 0.95 10.26
CA PHE A 120 9.46 -0.45 10.52
C PHE A 120 9.84 -1.36 9.35
N TYR A 121 9.67 -0.90 8.13
CA TYR A 121 10.04 -1.63 6.92
C TYR A 121 11.56 -1.85 6.85
N LYS A 122 12.38 -0.82 7.07
CA LYS A 122 13.84 -0.91 7.12
C LYS A 122 14.34 -1.86 8.21
N ALA A 123 13.65 -1.86 9.36
CA ALA A 123 13.97 -2.72 10.50
C ALA A 123 13.44 -4.16 10.34
N GLY A 124 12.64 -4.46 9.32
CA GLY A 124 11.97 -5.75 9.15
C GLY A 124 10.98 -6.08 10.28
N LYS A 125 10.42 -5.05 10.95
CA LYS A 125 9.55 -5.21 12.11
C LYS A 125 8.10 -4.95 11.77
N GLY A 126 7.23 -5.83 12.25
CA GLY A 126 5.78 -5.69 12.18
C GLY A 126 5.14 -5.75 13.56
N LEU A 127 3.86 -6.11 13.61
CA LEU A 127 3.07 -6.16 14.84
C LEU A 127 2.46 -7.55 15.05
N MET A 128 2.30 -7.94 16.31
CA MET A 128 1.50 -9.08 16.72
C MET A 128 0.35 -8.57 17.57
N PHE A 129 -0.86 -8.57 17.02
CA PHE A 129 -2.07 -8.28 17.77
C PHE A 129 -2.56 -9.56 18.46
N TYR A 130 -2.55 -9.58 19.79
CA TYR A 130 -3.01 -10.70 20.59
C TYR A 130 -4.12 -10.28 21.57
N GLY A 131 -4.95 -11.22 22.00
CA GLY A 131 -6.05 -10.95 22.93
C GLY A 131 -7.29 -11.79 22.66
N GLY A 132 -8.35 -11.57 23.41
CA GLY A 132 -9.60 -12.34 23.34
C GLY A 132 -10.29 -12.29 21.96
N VAL A 133 -11.25 -13.20 21.78
CA VAL A 133 -12.07 -13.23 20.56
C VAL A 133 -12.96 -11.98 20.48
N GLY A 134 -13.12 -11.43 19.26
CA GLY A 134 -14.03 -10.29 19.01
C GLY A 134 -13.51 -8.92 19.47
N THR A 135 -12.26 -8.82 19.97
CA THR A 135 -11.69 -7.55 20.48
C THR A 135 -11.27 -6.54 19.40
N GLY A 136 -11.29 -6.92 18.11
CA GLY A 136 -10.97 -6.01 17.00
C GLY A 136 -9.58 -6.18 16.39
N LYS A 137 -8.86 -7.28 16.65
CA LYS A 137 -7.53 -7.58 16.10
C LYS A 137 -7.49 -7.54 14.56
N THR A 138 -8.38 -8.32 13.93
CA THR A 138 -8.54 -8.34 12.46
C THR A 138 -8.92 -6.97 11.91
N PHE A 139 -9.77 -6.22 12.61
CA PHE A 139 -10.15 -4.87 12.23
C PHE A 139 -8.94 -3.94 12.17
N LEU A 140 -8.15 -3.88 13.25
CA LEU A 140 -6.96 -3.00 13.30
C LEU A 140 -5.90 -3.39 12.26
N SER A 141 -5.67 -4.69 12.05
CA SER A 141 -4.72 -5.15 11.04
C SER A 141 -5.16 -4.79 9.61
N ALA A 142 -6.46 -4.89 9.32
CA ALA A 142 -7.03 -4.48 8.05
C ALA A 142 -7.02 -2.95 7.87
N CYS A 143 -7.27 -2.15 8.92
CA CYS A 143 -7.10 -0.69 8.88
C CYS A 143 -5.67 -0.29 8.50
N ILE A 144 -4.66 -0.95 9.09
CA ILE A 144 -3.25 -0.71 8.72
C ILE A 144 -3.02 -0.99 7.24
N ALA A 145 -3.47 -2.15 6.75
CA ALA A 145 -3.26 -2.54 5.37
C ALA A 145 -3.97 -1.58 4.39
N ASN A 146 -5.23 -1.18 4.67
CA ASN A 146 -5.95 -0.19 3.87
C ASN A 146 -5.22 1.14 3.83
N ALA A 147 -4.82 1.68 4.99
CA ALA A 147 -4.13 2.97 5.06
C ALA A 147 -2.76 2.97 4.35
N LEU A 148 -2.04 1.85 4.34
CA LEU A 148 -0.80 1.70 3.59
C LEU A 148 -1.04 1.56 2.09
N ILE A 149 -2.09 0.84 1.67
CA ILE A 149 -2.48 0.75 0.26
C ILE A 149 -2.85 2.12 -0.29
N ASP A 150 -3.53 2.97 0.48
CA ASP A 150 -3.85 4.36 0.09
C ASP A 150 -2.59 5.22 -0.12
N LYS A 151 -1.46 4.83 0.51
CA LYS A 151 -0.11 5.38 0.27
C LYS A 151 0.66 4.65 -0.84
N CYS A 152 -0.01 3.84 -1.68
CA CYS A 152 0.60 3.00 -2.72
C CYS A 152 1.61 1.97 -2.21
N VAL A 153 1.49 1.53 -0.96
CA VAL A 153 2.30 0.44 -0.41
C VAL A 153 1.58 -0.89 -0.63
N PRO A 154 2.17 -1.87 -1.35
CA PRO A 154 1.54 -3.15 -1.59
C PRO A 154 1.44 -3.98 -0.31
N CYS A 155 0.21 -4.29 0.13
CA CYS A 155 -0.10 -5.10 1.31
C CYS A 155 -0.94 -6.32 0.91
N MET A 156 -0.76 -7.44 1.62
CA MET A 156 -1.59 -8.64 1.50
C MET A 156 -2.15 -9.00 2.87
N VAL A 157 -3.47 -9.20 2.95
CA VAL A 157 -4.16 -9.73 4.13
C VAL A 157 -4.68 -11.12 3.80
N THR A 158 -4.24 -12.13 4.55
CA THR A 158 -4.59 -13.53 4.30
C THR A 158 -4.61 -14.33 5.61
N ASN A 159 -4.89 -15.62 5.55
CA ASN A 159 -4.75 -16.56 6.65
C ASN A 159 -4.17 -17.88 6.14
N PHE A 160 -3.75 -18.76 7.06
CA PHE A 160 -3.15 -20.03 6.65
C PHE A 160 -4.11 -20.98 5.93
N THR A 161 -5.40 -20.93 6.23
CA THR A 161 -6.39 -21.73 5.49
C THR A 161 -6.41 -21.36 3.99
N ARG A 162 -6.39 -20.07 3.67
CA ARG A 162 -6.33 -19.58 2.27
C ARG A 162 -5.01 -19.94 1.60
N ILE A 163 -3.90 -19.78 2.32
CA ILE A 163 -2.56 -20.13 1.83
C ILE A 163 -2.52 -21.62 1.48
N THR A 164 -2.98 -22.48 2.40
CA THR A 164 -2.99 -23.93 2.21
C THR A 164 -3.87 -24.35 1.03
N ASN A 165 -5.09 -23.81 0.94
CA ASN A 165 -5.99 -24.09 -0.19
C ASN A 165 -5.35 -23.71 -1.52
N ARG A 166 -4.61 -22.60 -1.57
CA ARG A 166 -3.91 -22.16 -2.78
C ARG A 166 -2.77 -23.11 -3.15
N LEU A 167 -2.00 -23.54 -2.16
CA LEU A 167 -0.87 -24.46 -2.33
C LEU A 167 -1.29 -25.88 -2.71
N GLN A 168 -2.46 -26.35 -2.24
CA GLN A 168 -3.01 -27.65 -2.60
C GLN A 168 -3.47 -27.71 -4.06
N ASN A 169 -3.98 -26.59 -4.59
CA ASN A 169 -4.50 -26.52 -5.95
C ASN A 169 -3.42 -26.31 -7.03
N SER A 170 -2.13 -26.17 -6.65
CA SER A 170 -1.04 -25.90 -7.59
C SER A 170 0.26 -26.52 -7.11
N PHE A 171 0.52 -27.79 -7.48
CA PHE A 171 1.76 -28.48 -7.11
C PHE A 171 3.02 -27.83 -7.71
N GLU A 172 2.94 -27.35 -8.93
CA GLU A 172 4.07 -26.73 -9.66
C GLU A 172 4.32 -25.27 -9.26
N GLY A 173 3.33 -24.59 -8.70
CA GLY A 173 3.41 -23.15 -8.35
C GLY A 173 3.69 -22.84 -6.88
N ARG A 174 4.08 -23.81 -6.04
CA ARG A 174 4.27 -23.58 -4.60
C ARG A 174 5.33 -22.50 -4.33
N GLN A 175 6.50 -22.62 -4.95
CA GLN A 175 7.58 -21.65 -4.76
C GLN A 175 7.19 -20.28 -5.30
N GLU A 176 6.57 -20.23 -6.48
CA GLU A 176 6.10 -18.99 -7.08
C GLU A 176 5.05 -18.28 -6.19
N TYR A 177 4.17 -19.04 -5.55
CA TYR A 177 3.19 -18.45 -4.62
C TYR A 177 3.87 -17.90 -3.36
N MET A 178 4.86 -18.63 -2.79
CA MET A 178 5.66 -18.14 -1.68
C MET A 178 6.40 -16.85 -2.03
N ASP A 179 6.99 -16.80 -3.21
CA ASP A 179 7.67 -15.62 -3.73
C ASP A 179 6.67 -14.45 -3.93
N THR A 180 5.45 -14.77 -4.36
CA THR A 180 4.37 -13.78 -4.50
C THR A 180 4.00 -13.15 -3.15
N LEU A 181 3.90 -13.94 -2.06
CA LEU A 181 3.67 -13.39 -0.72
C LEU A 181 4.79 -12.42 -0.30
N ASN A 182 6.02 -12.71 -0.69
CA ASN A 182 7.18 -11.87 -0.38
C ASN A 182 7.33 -10.64 -1.30
N ARG A 183 6.56 -10.51 -2.39
CA ARG A 183 6.49 -9.27 -3.19
C ARG A 183 5.79 -8.14 -2.43
N PHE A 184 4.85 -8.46 -1.55
CA PHE A 184 4.18 -7.45 -0.74
C PHE A 184 5.11 -6.84 0.30
N ALA A 185 5.05 -5.51 0.43
CA ALA A 185 5.80 -4.77 1.44
C ALA A 185 5.35 -5.16 2.85
N LEU A 186 4.04 -5.33 3.05
CA LEU A 186 3.46 -5.82 4.29
C LEU A 186 2.65 -7.09 4.02
N LEU A 187 2.90 -8.15 4.80
CA LEU A 187 2.06 -9.34 4.88
C LEU A 187 1.32 -9.35 6.20
N VAL A 188 0.00 -9.53 6.16
CA VAL A 188 -0.86 -9.71 7.33
C VAL A 188 -1.40 -11.13 7.31
N ILE A 189 -1.15 -11.87 8.37
CA ILE A 189 -1.68 -13.23 8.60
C ILE A 189 -2.67 -13.17 9.74
N ASP A 190 -3.95 -13.34 9.40
CA ASP A 190 -5.04 -13.33 10.36
C ASP A 190 -5.23 -14.72 11.00
N ASP A 191 -5.66 -14.73 12.27
CA ASP A 191 -5.94 -15.94 13.06
C ASP A 191 -4.77 -16.93 13.15
N PHE A 192 -3.54 -16.41 13.33
CA PHE A 192 -2.34 -17.21 13.54
C PHE A 192 -2.44 -18.09 14.82
N GLY A 193 -2.06 -19.36 14.68
CA GLY A 193 -2.10 -20.34 15.76
C GLY A 193 -3.43 -21.08 15.89
N MET A 194 -4.40 -20.81 14.97
CA MET A 194 -5.69 -21.51 14.89
C MET A 194 -5.70 -22.60 13.81
N GLU A 195 -4.56 -22.88 13.22
CA GLU A 195 -4.40 -23.88 12.18
C GLU A 195 -4.58 -25.30 12.74
N ARG A 196 -5.02 -26.21 11.86
CA ARG A 196 -5.09 -27.64 12.23
C ARG A 196 -3.68 -28.16 12.53
N ASN A 197 -3.52 -28.85 13.65
CA ASN A 197 -2.24 -29.43 14.05
C ASN A 197 -1.95 -30.72 13.25
N THR A 198 -1.56 -30.58 11.98
CA THR A 198 -1.10 -31.67 11.09
C THR A 198 0.31 -31.35 10.62
N GLU A 199 1.12 -32.38 10.38
CA GLU A 199 2.49 -32.22 9.88
C GLU A 199 2.53 -31.34 8.62
N TYR A 200 1.63 -31.57 7.67
CA TYR A 200 1.50 -30.79 6.44
C TYR A 200 1.22 -29.31 6.71
N MET A 201 0.30 -28.99 7.63
CA MET A 201 -0.01 -27.61 7.98
C MET A 201 1.18 -26.95 8.69
N ASN A 202 1.82 -27.65 9.63
CA ASN A 202 2.99 -27.14 10.34
C ASN A 202 4.14 -26.83 9.37
N GLU A 203 4.36 -27.70 8.36
CA GLU A 203 5.34 -27.45 7.29
C GLU A 203 5.02 -26.15 6.50
N ILE A 204 3.75 -25.96 6.10
CA ILE A 204 3.33 -24.74 5.38
C ILE A 204 3.55 -23.51 6.24
N VAL A 205 3.09 -23.53 7.50
CA VAL A 205 3.24 -22.40 8.43
C VAL A 205 4.72 -22.07 8.60
N TYR A 206 5.55 -23.11 8.84
CA TYR A 206 6.99 -22.92 8.97
C TYR A 206 7.60 -22.27 7.72
N ASN A 207 7.29 -22.79 6.52
CA ASN A 207 7.85 -22.30 5.28
C ASN A 207 7.44 -20.85 4.99
N VAL A 208 6.17 -20.47 5.23
CA VAL A 208 5.70 -19.09 5.07
C VAL A 208 6.41 -18.15 6.02
N ILE A 209 6.48 -18.50 7.30
CA ILE A 209 7.10 -17.66 8.34
C ILE A 209 8.61 -17.57 8.12
N ASP A 210 9.29 -18.67 7.79
CA ASP A 210 10.72 -18.68 7.51
C ASP A 210 11.08 -17.85 6.27
N SER A 211 10.31 -18.01 5.20
CA SER A 211 10.49 -17.24 3.98
C SER A 211 10.31 -15.73 4.22
N ARG A 212 9.28 -15.36 5.02
CA ARG A 212 9.04 -13.97 5.39
C ARG A 212 10.16 -13.42 6.27
N TYR A 213 10.61 -14.18 7.24
CA TYR A 213 11.75 -13.85 8.11
C TYR A 213 13.02 -13.57 7.29
N ARG A 214 13.35 -14.47 6.35
CA ARG A 214 14.52 -14.29 5.46
C ARG A 214 14.41 -13.11 4.51
N SER A 215 13.18 -12.75 4.12
CA SER A 215 12.96 -11.59 3.25
C SER A 215 13.25 -10.25 3.93
N GLY A 216 13.36 -10.21 5.27
CA GLY A 216 13.54 -9.00 6.05
C GLY A 216 12.37 -8.02 5.98
N LYS A 217 11.20 -8.46 5.50
CA LYS A 217 10.02 -7.59 5.36
C LYS A 217 9.05 -7.72 6.53
N PRO A 218 8.36 -6.64 6.93
CA PRO A 218 7.41 -6.63 8.02
C PRO A 218 6.29 -7.67 7.88
N LEU A 219 5.92 -8.27 9.01
CA LEU A 219 4.81 -9.19 9.15
C LEU A 219 3.86 -8.67 10.24
N ILE A 220 2.56 -8.64 9.96
CA ILE A 220 1.54 -8.51 11.00
C ILE A 220 0.87 -9.85 11.19
N VAL A 221 0.70 -10.27 12.44
CA VAL A 221 -0.13 -11.43 12.80
C VAL A 221 -1.21 -11.02 13.78
N THR A 222 -2.40 -11.61 13.66
CA THR A 222 -3.41 -11.57 14.70
C THR A 222 -3.54 -12.95 15.32
N THR A 223 -3.71 -13.03 16.61
CA THR A 223 -3.82 -14.33 17.31
C THR A 223 -4.71 -14.27 18.54
N ASN A 224 -5.39 -15.37 18.84
CA ASN A 224 -6.11 -15.57 20.10
C ASN A 224 -5.25 -16.32 21.13
N LEU A 225 -4.04 -16.73 20.78
CA LEU A 225 -3.12 -17.37 21.70
C LEU A 225 -2.73 -16.42 22.83
N THR A 226 -2.63 -16.98 24.02
CA THR A 226 -2.14 -16.27 25.20
C THR A 226 -0.63 -16.07 25.11
N MET A 227 -0.11 -15.13 25.90
CA MET A 227 1.33 -14.91 26.01
C MET A 227 2.08 -16.14 26.53
N GLN A 228 1.43 -16.98 27.36
CA GLN A 228 2.01 -18.20 27.86
C GLN A 228 2.18 -19.24 26.74
N GLU A 229 1.16 -19.45 25.91
CA GLU A 229 1.20 -20.35 24.75
C GLU A 229 2.23 -19.90 23.68
N LEU A 230 2.33 -18.59 23.47
CA LEU A 230 3.31 -18.01 22.53
C LEU A 230 4.77 -18.11 23.03
N SER A 231 4.96 -18.14 24.37
CA SER A 231 6.30 -18.16 24.96
C SER A 231 6.80 -19.56 25.26
N ASN A 232 5.90 -20.49 25.56
CA ASN A 232 6.22 -21.86 25.95
C ASN A 232 5.32 -22.86 25.20
N PRO A 233 5.47 -22.99 23.88
CA PRO A 233 4.74 -23.99 23.11
C PRO A 233 5.25 -25.40 23.42
N ASP A 234 4.35 -26.37 23.50
CA ASP A 234 4.65 -27.76 23.82
C ASP A 234 5.41 -28.51 22.71
N ASP A 235 5.38 -27.99 21.50
CA ASP A 235 5.93 -28.60 20.29
C ASP A 235 7.17 -27.81 19.80
N ILE A 236 8.25 -28.54 19.48
CA ILE A 236 9.53 -27.97 18.99
C ILE A 236 9.33 -27.21 17.67
N ASP A 237 8.47 -27.68 16.77
CA ASP A 237 8.22 -27.00 15.50
C ASP A 237 7.46 -25.68 15.73
N LYS A 238 6.51 -25.66 16.65
CA LYS A 238 5.85 -24.43 17.09
C LYS A 238 6.82 -23.48 17.79
N GLN A 239 7.78 -23.99 18.56
CA GLN A 239 8.83 -23.16 19.17
C GLN A 239 9.64 -22.40 18.12
N ARG A 240 10.04 -23.07 17.04
CA ARG A 240 10.77 -22.44 15.94
C ARG A 240 9.96 -21.38 15.23
N ILE A 241 8.68 -21.67 14.92
CA ILE A 241 7.77 -20.74 14.27
C ILE A 241 7.54 -19.50 15.14
N TYR A 242 7.17 -19.71 16.41
CA TYR A 242 6.84 -18.63 17.34
C TYR A 242 8.06 -17.78 17.70
N SER A 243 9.25 -18.37 17.77
CA SER A 243 10.50 -17.63 17.96
C SER A 243 10.73 -16.62 16.83
N ARG A 244 10.53 -17.01 15.56
CA ARG A 244 10.68 -16.10 14.41
C ARG A 244 9.62 -15.02 14.41
N VAL A 245 8.36 -15.38 14.67
CA VAL A 245 7.27 -14.38 14.75
C VAL A 245 7.55 -13.38 15.87
N ASN A 246 7.98 -13.84 17.04
CA ASN A 246 8.36 -12.96 18.17
C ASN A 246 9.54 -12.06 17.83
N GLN A 247 10.46 -12.54 17.00
CA GLN A 247 11.59 -11.73 16.54
C GLN A 247 11.18 -10.68 15.51
N MET A 248 10.23 -10.99 14.62
CA MET A 248 9.73 -10.07 13.59
C MET A 248 8.70 -9.07 14.11
N CYS A 249 7.92 -9.41 15.13
CA CYS A 249 6.73 -8.67 15.52
C CYS A 249 6.83 -8.07 16.92
N ILE A 250 6.44 -6.80 17.02
CA ILE A 250 6.20 -6.13 18.30
C ILE A 250 4.81 -6.49 18.79
N ARG A 251 4.73 -6.94 20.03
CA ARG A 251 3.47 -7.41 20.64
C ARG A 251 2.59 -6.23 21.04
N VAL A 252 1.32 -6.30 20.65
CA VAL A 252 0.29 -5.30 20.96
C VAL A 252 -0.94 -6.01 21.46
N GLU A 253 -1.28 -5.79 22.72
CA GLU A 253 -2.50 -6.34 23.31
C GLU A 253 -3.73 -5.58 22.79
N VAL A 254 -4.73 -6.35 22.35
CA VAL A 254 -6.05 -5.83 21.97
C VAL A 254 -7.07 -6.34 22.99
N SER A 255 -7.30 -5.54 24.02
CA SER A 255 -8.24 -5.82 25.09
C SER A 255 -9.59 -5.15 24.79
N GLY A 256 -10.66 -5.71 25.32
CA GLY A 256 -12.01 -5.15 25.17
C GLY A 256 -13.10 -6.22 25.18
N LYS A 257 -14.34 -5.76 25.04
CA LYS A 257 -15.50 -6.64 24.91
C LYS A 257 -15.56 -7.26 23.51
N ASP A 258 -16.21 -8.41 23.40
CA ASP A 258 -16.52 -9.02 22.12
C ASP A 258 -17.54 -8.14 21.36
N ARG A 259 -17.06 -7.41 20.35
CA ARG A 259 -17.85 -6.47 19.54
C ARG A 259 -18.88 -7.15 18.65
N ARG A 260 -18.71 -8.46 18.36
CA ARG A 260 -19.67 -9.24 17.56
C ARG A 260 -20.98 -9.46 18.30
N LYS A 261 -20.96 -9.39 19.64
CA LYS A 261 -22.17 -9.52 20.48
C LYS A 261 -23.01 -8.23 20.53
N GLU A 262 -22.49 -7.13 20.05
CA GLU A 262 -23.19 -5.83 20.03
C GLU A 262 -23.90 -5.55 18.69
N VAL A 263 -23.94 -6.52 17.76
CA VAL A 263 -24.69 -6.39 16.50
C VAL A 263 -26.18 -6.25 16.84
N LYS A 264 -26.69 -5.05 16.59
CA LYS A 264 -28.09 -4.70 16.85
C LYS A 264 -28.96 -5.24 15.71
N ASP A 265 -29.35 -6.51 15.80
CA ASP A 265 -30.34 -7.10 14.90
C ASP A 265 -31.79 -6.66 15.23
N GLY A 266 -31.96 -5.68 16.15
CA GLY A 266 -33.25 -5.23 16.62
C GLY A 266 -34.25 -4.87 15.53
N ASP A 267 -33.78 -4.14 14.50
CA ASP A 267 -34.65 -3.74 13.37
C ASP A 267 -34.99 -4.93 12.45
N LEU A 268 -34.07 -5.88 12.29
CA LEU A 268 -34.30 -7.10 11.51
C LEU A 268 -35.19 -8.07 12.27
N ILE A 269 -34.95 -8.22 13.57
CA ILE A 269 -35.79 -9.04 14.46
C ILE A 269 -37.22 -8.48 14.51
N ALA A 270 -37.39 -7.16 14.62
CA ALA A 270 -38.70 -6.55 14.58
C ALA A 270 -39.44 -6.78 13.24
N LYS A 271 -38.72 -6.75 12.10
CA LYS A 271 -39.27 -7.08 10.78
C LYS A 271 -39.57 -8.59 10.61
N LEU A 272 -38.91 -9.45 11.33
CA LEU A 272 -39.06 -10.90 11.24
C LEU A 272 -40.21 -11.40 12.13
N LEU A 273 -40.49 -10.71 13.24
CA LEU A 273 -41.50 -11.08 14.23
C LEU A 273 -42.81 -10.27 14.12
N GLY A 274 -42.82 -9.18 13.34
CA GLY A 274 -43.98 -8.31 13.16
C GLY A 274 -44.80 -8.60 11.97
#